data_df54f8068a3d59cb0c1fef92d6fe55ea
#
_entry.id   df54f8068a3d59cb0c1fef92d6fe55ea
#
_cell.length_a   1.000
_cell.length_b   1.000
_cell.length_c   1.000
_cell.angle_alpha   90.00
_cell.angle_beta   90.00
_cell.angle_gamma   90.00
#
_symmetry.space_group_name_H-M   'P 1'
#
loop_
_entity.id
_entity.type
_entity.pdbx_description
1 polymer ?
#
loop_
_entity_poly.entity_id
_entity_poly.type
_entity_poly.pdbx_seq_one_letter_code
_entity_poly.pdbx_strand_id
1 'polypeptide(L)'
;MPGWRVVYDWIRDDEKFAAHIAHARELGFDAIAEDTIEIADDARNDWMEKFGKEGDVVGYELNGDHVQRSKLRIETRLKLLAKWSPKRYGERTQHEHSGKLSLEQLVAGSNDDTDGRD
;
A
#
# COMPACT_ATOMS: atom_id res chain seq x y z
N MET A 1 29.20 -3.57 -5.66
CA MET A 1 27.76 -3.64 -5.95
C MET A 1 27.50 -3.41 -7.43
N PRO A 2 26.79 -4.29 -8.12
CA PRO A 2 26.50 -4.05 -9.53
C PRO A 2 25.59 -2.86 -9.72
N GLY A 3 25.71 -2.21 -10.87
CA GLY A 3 24.84 -1.12 -11.21
C GLY A 3 23.44 -1.59 -11.55
N TRP A 4 22.49 -0.69 -11.53
CA TRP A 4 21.08 -1.05 -11.78
C TRP A 4 20.89 -1.64 -13.20
N ARG A 5 21.68 -1.20 -14.18
CA ARG A 5 21.56 -1.74 -15.53
C ARG A 5 21.92 -3.21 -15.59
N VAL A 6 22.97 -3.58 -14.87
CA VAL A 6 23.41 -4.97 -14.81
C VAL A 6 22.33 -5.82 -14.16
N VAL A 7 21.71 -5.31 -13.11
CA VAL A 7 20.61 -6.01 -12.42
C VAL A 7 19.44 -6.23 -13.38
N TYR A 8 19.06 -5.22 -14.16
CA TYR A 8 17.98 -5.37 -15.14
C TYR A 8 18.35 -6.36 -16.23
N ASP A 9 19.59 -6.37 -16.66
CA ASP A 9 20.04 -7.35 -17.62
C ASP A 9 19.92 -8.78 -17.07
N TRP A 10 20.30 -8.96 -15.81
CA TRP A 10 20.15 -10.25 -15.16
C TRP A 10 18.69 -10.67 -15.05
N ILE A 11 17.80 -9.74 -14.72
CA ILE A 11 16.38 -10.03 -14.64
C ILE A 11 15.84 -10.50 -16.00
N ARG A 12 16.27 -9.84 -17.06
CA ARG A 12 15.82 -10.19 -18.40
C ARG A 12 16.35 -11.56 -18.85
N ASP A 13 17.60 -11.86 -18.51
CA ASP A 13 18.30 -13.02 -19.07
C ASP A 13 18.24 -14.27 -18.20
N ASP A 14 17.86 -14.15 -16.93
CA ASP A 14 17.85 -15.28 -15.99
C ASP A 14 16.50 -15.35 -15.28
N GLU A 15 15.71 -16.36 -15.63
CA GLU A 15 14.38 -16.56 -15.07
C GLU A 15 14.38 -16.80 -13.57
N LYS A 16 15.38 -17.52 -13.07
CA LYS A 16 15.48 -17.78 -11.64
C LYS A 16 15.77 -16.50 -10.87
N PHE A 17 16.67 -15.69 -11.40
CA PHE A 17 16.99 -14.42 -10.81
C PHE A 17 15.77 -13.50 -10.82
N ALA A 18 15.04 -13.47 -11.94
CA ALA A 18 13.82 -12.68 -12.05
C ALA A 18 12.77 -13.10 -11.01
N ALA A 19 12.61 -14.40 -10.81
CA ALA A 19 11.67 -14.90 -9.81
C ALA A 19 12.08 -14.52 -8.39
N HIS A 20 13.38 -14.60 -8.09
CA HIS A 20 13.88 -14.20 -6.78
C HIS A 20 13.68 -12.71 -6.51
N ILE A 21 13.95 -11.87 -7.52
CA ILE A 21 13.78 -10.43 -7.39
C ILE A 21 12.29 -10.09 -7.21
N ALA A 22 11.41 -10.74 -7.97
CA ALA A 22 9.97 -10.50 -7.83
C ALA A 22 9.49 -10.85 -6.42
N HIS A 23 9.95 -11.98 -5.89
CA HIS A 23 9.59 -12.38 -4.54
C HIS A 23 10.14 -11.42 -3.49
N ALA A 24 11.39 -11.01 -3.66
CA ALA A 24 12.01 -10.05 -2.74
C ALA A 24 11.28 -8.72 -2.75
N ARG A 25 10.83 -8.27 -3.91
CA ARG A 25 10.08 -7.03 -4.02
C ARG A 25 8.72 -7.14 -3.32
N GLU A 26 8.05 -8.28 -3.43
CA GLU A 26 6.79 -8.47 -2.73
C GLU A 26 6.97 -8.43 -1.22
N LEU A 27 8.03 -9.06 -0.71
CA LEU A 27 8.34 -8.97 0.71
C LEU A 27 8.63 -7.53 1.13
N GLY A 28 9.33 -6.79 0.27
CA GLY A 28 9.60 -5.38 0.52
C GLY A 28 8.34 -4.54 0.56
N PHE A 29 7.40 -4.80 -0.33
CA PHE A 29 6.11 -4.10 -0.33
C PHE A 29 5.33 -4.40 0.95
N ASP A 30 5.34 -5.64 1.40
CA ASP A 30 4.69 -6.00 2.66
C ASP A 30 5.34 -5.27 3.84
N ALA A 31 6.66 -5.17 3.85
CA ALA A 31 7.37 -4.45 4.90
C ALA A 31 6.99 -2.96 4.91
N ILE A 32 6.84 -2.35 3.74
CA ILE A 32 6.41 -0.96 3.65
C ILE A 32 4.98 -0.80 4.18
N ALA A 33 4.10 -1.74 3.84
CA ALA A 33 2.73 -1.71 4.30
C ALA A 33 2.65 -1.84 5.82
N GLU A 34 3.43 -2.75 6.40
CA GLU A 34 3.48 -2.92 7.85
C GLU A 34 4.02 -1.69 8.55
N ASP A 35 5.04 -1.07 7.95
CA ASP A 35 5.63 0.14 8.50
C ASP A 35 4.62 1.30 8.54
N THR A 36 3.67 1.34 7.62
CA THR A 36 2.62 2.38 7.68
C THR A 36 1.75 2.22 8.91
N ILE A 37 1.52 0.99 9.34
CA ILE A 37 0.76 0.73 10.57
C ILE A 37 1.53 1.25 11.78
N GLU A 38 2.83 1.00 11.82
CA GLU A 38 3.66 1.51 12.90
C GLU A 38 3.67 3.04 12.93
N ILE A 39 3.75 3.68 11.77
CA ILE A 39 3.69 5.14 11.70
C ILE A 39 2.36 5.66 12.22
N ALA A 40 1.26 4.98 11.85
CA ALA A 40 -0.07 5.39 12.26
C ALA A 40 -0.28 5.21 13.77
N ASP A 41 0.32 4.17 14.34
CA ASP A 41 0.14 3.85 15.75
C ASP A 41 1.11 4.58 16.67
N ASP A 42 2.13 5.23 16.11
CA ASP A 42 3.17 5.90 16.89
C ASP A 42 2.75 7.32 17.22
N ALA A 43 2.23 7.48 18.43
CA ALA A 43 1.76 8.77 18.93
C ALA A 43 2.80 9.49 19.78
N ARG A 44 4.03 8.98 19.85
CA ARG A 44 5.03 9.53 20.79
C ARG A 44 5.33 11.00 20.61
N ASN A 45 5.27 11.49 19.39
CA ASN A 45 5.59 12.88 19.09
C ASN A 45 4.37 13.69 18.65
N ASP A 46 3.18 13.16 18.86
CA ASP A 46 1.95 13.84 18.45
C ASP A 46 1.63 15.02 19.37
N TRP A 47 2.16 14.98 20.56
CA TRP A 47 1.96 16.03 21.54
C TRP A 47 3.28 16.70 21.86
N MET A 48 3.27 18.00 22.03
CA MET A 48 4.44 18.75 22.43
C MET A 48 4.12 19.61 23.65
N GLU A 49 5.17 19.98 24.39
CA GLU A 49 5.01 20.79 25.57
C GLU A 49 4.57 22.19 25.20
N LYS A 50 3.62 22.70 25.96
CA LYS A 50 3.17 24.07 25.82
C LYS A 50 3.78 24.90 26.94
N PHE A 51 4.46 25.95 26.57
CA PHE A 51 5.15 26.82 27.54
C PHE A 51 4.35 28.06 27.85
N GLY A 52 4.35 28.43 29.11
CA GLY A 52 3.74 29.67 29.54
C GLY A 52 4.64 30.88 29.29
N LYS A 53 4.12 32.07 29.65
CA LYS A 53 4.86 33.32 29.43
C LYS A 53 6.18 33.37 30.17
N GLU A 54 6.31 32.60 31.24
CA GLU A 54 7.53 32.58 32.05
C GLU A 54 8.46 31.43 31.68
N GLY A 55 8.13 30.71 30.63
CA GLY A 55 8.99 29.62 30.12
C GLY A 55 8.78 28.28 30.80
N ASP A 56 7.83 28.17 31.71
CA ASP A 56 7.50 26.89 32.35
C ASP A 56 6.48 26.10 31.53
N VAL A 57 6.47 24.81 31.74
CA VAL A 57 5.52 23.92 31.03
C VAL A 57 4.16 24.05 31.71
N VAL A 58 3.17 24.53 30.96
CA VAL A 58 1.81 24.69 31.46
C VAL A 58 0.85 23.63 30.96
N GLY A 59 1.32 22.74 30.06
CA GLY A 59 0.50 21.68 29.53
C GLY A 59 1.09 21.12 28.24
N TYR A 60 0.25 20.44 27.46
CA TYR A 60 0.65 19.87 26.21
C TYR A 60 -0.32 20.30 25.13
N GLU A 61 0.19 20.43 23.93
CA GLU A 61 -0.64 20.74 22.78
C GLU A 61 -0.29 19.82 21.61
N LEU A 62 -1.21 19.70 20.66
CA LEU A 62 -1.02 18.83 19.52
C LEU A 62 0.14 19.33 18.67
N ASN A 63 1.04 18.41 18.33
CA ASN A 63 2.11 18.70 17.38
C ASN A 63 1.57 18.48 15.97
N GLY A 64 0.91 19.50 15.43
CA GLY A 64 0.25 19.41 14.15
C GLY A 64 1.19 19.08 13.00
N ASP A 65 2.40 19.62 13.04
CA ASP A 65 3.38 19.32 11.98
C ASP A 65 3.74 17.85 11.97
N HIS A 66 3.95 17.27 13.14
CA HIS A 66 4.29 15.85 13.22
C HIS A 66 3.13 14.98 12.73
N VAL A 67 1.92 15.29 13.16
CA VAL A 67 0.72 14.55 12.76
C VAL A 67 0.52 14.63 11.25
N GLN A 68 0.66 15.83 10.68
CA GLN A 68 0.51 16.02 9.24
C GLN A 68 1.60 15.29 8.45
N ARG A 69 2.82 15.30 8.94
CA ARG A 69 3.90 14.58 8.29
C ARG A 69 3.68 13.07 8.32
N SER A 70 3.22 12.56 9.45
CA SER A 70 2.90 11.13 9.56
C SER A 70 1.81 10.74 8.57
N LYS A 71 0.77 11.55 8.47
CA LYS A 71 -0.29 11.33 7.51
C LYS A 71 0.24 11.34 6.08
N LEU A 72 1.09 12.30 5.74
CA LEU A 72 1.69 12.38 4.42
C LEU A 72 2.53 11.16 4.10
N ARG A 73 3.32 10.70 5.06
CA ARG A 73 4.14 9.49 4.88
C ARG A 73 3.28 8.27 4.59
N ILE A 74 2.20 8.10 5.34
CA ILE A 74 1.30 6.98 5.16
C ILE A 74 0.63 7.06 3.79
N GLU A 75 0.09 8.20 3.43
CA GLU A 75 -0.61 8.37 2.16
C GLU A 75 0.31 8.15 0.97
N THR A 76 1.52 8.67 1.03
CA THR A 76 2.49 8.51 -0.04
C THR A 76 2.85 7.04 -0.22
N ARG A 77 3.10 6.33 0.87
CA ARG A 77 3.45 4.92 0.82
C ARG A 77 2.32 4.07 0.26
N LEU A 78 1.09 4.35 0.69
CA LEU A 78 -0.07 3.60 0.20
C LEU A 78 -0.28 3.83 -1.30
N LYS A 79 -0.10 5.06 -1.76
CA LYS A 79 -0.23 5.37 -3.18
C LYS A 79 0.82 4.65 -4.02
N LEU A 80 2.06 4.61 -3.52
CA LEU A 80 3.13 3.91 -4.22
C LEU A 80 2.88 2.40 -4.25
N LEU A 81 2.43 1.83 -3.14
CA LEU A 81 2.10 0.42 -3.08
C LEU A 81 1.00 0.05 -4.05
N ALA A 82 -0.03 0.90 -4.16
CA ALA A 82 -1.12 0.66 -5.09
C ALA A 82 -0.65 0.65 -6.54
N LYS A 83 0.36 1.46 -6.86
CA LYS A 83 0.93 1.49 -8.21
C LYS A 83 1.89 0.35 -8.48
N TRP A 84 2.71 -0.01 -7.48
CA TRP A 84 3.72 -1.06 -7.65
C TRP A 84 3.13 -2.45 -7.57
N SER A 85 2.09 -2.63 -6.78
CA SER A 85 1.46 -3.93 -6.60
C SER A 85 -0.07 -3.76 -6.57
N PRO A 86 -0.67 -3.44 -7.73
CA PRO A 86 -2.11 -3.13 -7.77
C PRO A 86 -3.00 -4.29 -7.40
N LYS A 87 -2.56 -5.52 -7.61
CA LYS A 87 -3.37 -6.68 -7.25
C LYS A 87 -3.57 -6.80 -5.75
N ARG A 88 -2.57 -6.42 -4.97
CA ARG A 88 -2.60 -6.57 -3.52
C ARG A 88 -3.02 -5.29 -2.81
N TYR A 89 -2.63 -4.14 -3.35
CA TYR A 89 -2.81 -2.85 -2.67
C TYR A 89 -3.58 -1.83 -3.50
N GLY A 90 -4.03 -2.20 -4.68
CA GLY A 90 -4.80 -1.30 -5.51
C GLY A 90 -6.23 -1.16 -5.04
N GLU A 91 -6.89 -0.11 -5.49
CA GLU A 91 -8.29 0.10 -5.17
C GLU A 91 -9.16 -0.92 -5.89
N ARG A 92 -10.21 -1.34 -5.23
CA ARG A 92 -11.08 -2.39 -5.73
C ARG A 92 -12.16 -1.92 -6.68
N THR A 93 -12.35 -0.63 -6.77
CA THR A 93 -13.46 -0.08 -7.53
C THR A 93 -13.50 -0.58 -8.96
N GLN A 94 -12.34 -0.56 -9.63
CA GLN A 94 -12.26 -1.04 -11.01
C GLN A 94 -12.44 -2.54 -11.10
N HIS A 95 -11.92 -3.24 -10.12
CA HIS A 95 -12.08 -4.69 -10.07
C HIS A 95 -13.52 -5.08 -9.85
N GLU A 96 -14.24 -4.31 -9.08
CA GLU A 96 -15.64 -4.56 -8.86
C GLU A 96 -16.43 -4.45 -10.15
N HIS A 97 -16.11 -3.46 -10.95
CA HIS A 97 -16.76 -3.34 -12.25
C HIS A 97 -16.50 -4.56 -13.13
N SER A 98 -15.27 -4.93 -13.24
CA SER A 98 -14.90 -6.09 -14.02
C SER A 98 -15.51 -7.35 -13.44
N GLY A 99 -15.47 -7.46 -12.11
CA GLY A 99 -16.06 -8.57 -11.43
C GLY A 99 -17.54 -8.67 -11.63
N LYS A 100 -18.22 -7.56 -11.61
CA LYS A 100 -19.65 -7.52 -11.85
C LYS A 100 -19.99 -8.01 -13.23
N LEU A 101 -19.30 -7.53 -14.23
CA LEU A 101 -19.54 -7.97 -15.59
C LEU A 101 -19.31 -9.46 -15.72
N SER A 102 -18.23 -9.94 -15.15
CA SER A 102 -17.95 -11.36 -15.15
C SER A 102 -19.03 -12.16 -14.46
N LEU A 103 -19.47 -11.66 -13.32
CA LEU A 103 -20.48 -12.35 -12.57
C LEU A 103 -21.80 -12.37 -13.32
N GLU A 104 -22.16 -11.28 -13.94
CA GLU A 104 -23.34 -11.23 -14.76
C GLU A 104 -23.25 -12.20 -15.91
N GLN A 105 -22.11 -12.28 -16.54
CA GLN A 105 -21.89 -13.24 -17.59
C GLN A 105 -22.01 -14.66 -17.07
N LEU A 106 -21.47 -14.92 -15.90
CA LEU A 106 -21.59 -16.24 -15.29
C LEU A 106 -23.03 -16.58 -14.95
N VAL A 107 -23.74 -15.62 -14.40
CA VAL A 107 -25.16 -15.82 -14.09
C VAL A 107 -25.95 -16.07 -15.35
N ALA A 108 -25.72 -15.26 -16.36
CA ALA A 108 -26.38 -15.48 -17.64
C ALA A 108 -26.02 -16.85 -18.23
N GLY A 109 -24.74 -17.18 -18.16
CA GLY A 109 -24.28 -18.46 -18.65
C GLY A 109 -24.80 -19.64 -17.85
N SER A 110 -24.90 -19.51 -16.54
CA SER A 110 -25.38 -20.60 -15.71
C SER A 110 -26.89 -20.75 -15.77
N ASN A 111 -27.57 -19.70 -16.05
CA ASN A 111 -29.00 -19.77 -16.25
C ASN A 111 -29.34 -20.39 -17.59
N ASP A 112 -28.43 -20.38 -18.43
CA ASP A 112 -28.54 -21.00 -19.70
C ASP A 112 -28.29 -22.45 -19.62
N ASP A 113 -28.06 -22.74 -18.60
CA ASP A 113 -27.78 -23.71 -18.33
C ASP A 113 -28.28 -24.13 -17.43
N THR A 114 -28.74 -23.33 -17.70
CA THR A 114 -29.16 -23.32 -17.25
C THR A 114 -29.61 -23.32 -17.45
N ASP A 115 -29.74 -23.39 -17.80
CA ASP A 115 -30.20 -23.27 -18.06
C ASP A 115 -30.48 -23.19 -18.18
N GLY A 116 -30.77 -23.80 -18.53
CA GLY A 116 -31.06 -23.71 -18.45
C GLY A 116 -31.47 -23.51 -18.13
N ARG A 117 -31.83 -23.70 -18.17
CA ARG A 117 -32.20 -23.40 -17.87
C ARG A 117 -32.56 -22.97 -17.81
N ASP A 118 -32.75 -23.27 -18.11
CA ASP A 118 -32.88 -22.73 -18.09
C ASP A 118 -32.85 -22.57 -17.97
#